data_ba8cec2cfe329451081dc8eccfd541f7
#
_entry.id   ba8cec2cfe329451081dc8eccfd541f7
#
_cell.length_a   1.000
_cell.length_b   1.000
_cell.length_c   1.000
_cell.angle_alpha   90.00
_cell.angle_beta   90.00
_cell.angle_gamma   90.00
#
_symmetry.space_group_name_H-M   'P 1'
#
loop_
_entity.id
_entity.type
_entity.pdbx_description
1 polymer ?
#
loop_
_entity_poly.entity_id
_entity_poly.type
_entity_poly.pdbx_seq_one_letter_code
_entity_poly.pdbx_strand_id
1 'polypeptide(L)'
;MNKIRYTLKKEFLLIIRDVHAVAVLFVMPAVFIMIMSLAMRDLFELHNTVNIDVLTVNHDEGKESGAFLKAIEELRTFKFHLLDKDSAAEKVKEQMLSRDIKFALLIGENFSAYVKKESKGADQKPLELLVDPSVNIQTQLVLKSALDGKLAKLKADVFIDSISGFLDSAGIDRKKLQGAEESRIEVSYVHKGGRYVKIPSAVQQSVPAWLVFSMFFIVIPISNTFISERGQGTLMRLKSMNVSRFSLIMGKMIPYLLINAFQVVIMIAIGVHVVPLLGGTALTLGVSMGGLILIAATVSFNAISLALLIASIARTTEQATTIGGVLNIIFGALGGIMVPKFVMPGFMQDLANISPMSWGLEGFLDIFLRNGSVSDVLPESLSLFIFGVIMLTLTVNLLRRQREVQ
;
A
#
# COMPACT_ATOMS: atom_id res chain seq x y z
N MET A 1 29.08 10.09 -33.25
CA MET A 1 28.80 8.86 -32.49
C MET A 1 29.84 8.53 -31.41
N ASN A 2 31.13 8.63 -31.69
CA ASN A 2 32.16 8.26 -30.70
C ASN A 2 32.15 9.09 -29.40
N LYS A 3 31.83 10.40 -29.45
CA LYS A 3 31.84 11.29 -28.27
C LYS A 3 30.77 10.86 -27.21
N ILE A 4 29.55 10.51 -27.65
CA ILE A 4 28.48 10.06 -26.75
C ILE A 4 28.88 8.73 -26.08
N ARG A 5 29.46 7.79 -26.82
CA ARG A 5 29.89 6.49 -26.28
C ARG A 5 30.94 6.63 -25.16
N TYR A 6 31.89 7.56 -25.33
CA TYR A 6 32.90 7.84 -24.30
C TYR A 6 32.28 8.49 -23.05
N THR A 7 31.32 9.41 -23.22
CA THR A 7 30.60 10.03 -22.11
C THR A 7 29.79 9.01 -21.36
N LEU A 8 29.07 8.13 -22.07
CA LEU A 8 28.30 7.03 -21.48
C LEU A 8 29.18 6.10 -20.64
N LYS A 9 30.32 5.64 -21.20
CA LYS A 9 31.25 4.76 -20.48
C LYS A 9 31.82 5.44 -19.23
N LYS A 10 32.15 6.72 -19.32
CA LYS A 10 32.64 7.51 -18.18
C LYS A 10 31.61 7.59 -17.06
N GLU A 11 30.37 8.02 -17.36
CA GLU A 11 29.30 8.17 -16.37
C GLU A 11 28.99 6.83 -15.68
N PHE A 12 28.89 5.76 -16.48
CA PHE A 12 28.64 4.43 -15.95
C PHE A 12 29.73 3.94 -14.99
N LEU A 13 31.01 4.18 -15.33
CA LEU A 13 32.13 3.83 -14.46
C LEU A 13 32.17 4.68 -13.17
N LEU A 14 31.79 5.95 -13.25
CA LEU A 14 31.74 6.83 -12.06
C LEU A 14 30.69 6.33 -11.07
N ILE A 15 29.52 5.93 -11.55
CA ILE A 15 28.42 5.48 -10.68
C ILE A 15 28.77 4.13 -10.03
N ILE A 16 29.27 3.16 -10.80
CA ILE A 16 29.63 1.84 -10.22
C ILE A 16 30.72 1.95 -9.16
N ARG A 17 31.62 2.93 -9.29
CA ARG A 17 32.68 3.17 -8.32
C ARG A 17 32.21 3.96 -7.08
N ASP A 18 31.08 4.61 -7.15
CA ASP A 18 30.48 5.32 -6.02
C ASP A 18 29.62 4.35 -5.19
N VAL A 19 30.26 3.67 -4.24
CA VAL A 19 29.60 2.68 -3.37
C VAL A 19 28.46 3.30 -2.57
N HIS A 20 28.58 4.58 -2.17
CA HIS A 20 27.52 5.27 -1.44
C HIS A 20 26.30 5.52 -2.33
N ALA A 21 26.51 5.96 -3.58
CA ALA A 21 25.42 6.13 -4.53
C ALA A 21 24.71 4.79 -4.83
N VAL A 22 25.48 3.71 -5.04
CA VAL A 22 24.91 2.36 -5.25
C VAL A 22 24.13 1.90 -4.02
N ALA A 23 24.64 2.10 -2.81
CA ALA A 23 23.94 1.73 -1.58
C ALA A 23 22.60 2.47 -1.44
N VAL A 24 22.58 3.79 -1.67
CA VAL A 24 21.34 4.59 -1.58
C VAL A 24 20.34 4.22 -2.68
N LEU A 25 20.81 3.92 -3.90
CA LEU A 25 19.91 3.60 -5.01
C LEU A 25 19.35 2.17 -4.97
N PHE A 26 20.07 1.21 -4.40
CA PHE A 26 19.68 -0.19 -4.47
C PHE A 26 19.43 -0.83 -3.11
N VAL A 27 20.34 -0.63 -2.13
CA VAL A 27 20.23 -1.30 -0.84
C VAL A 27 19.14 -0.67 0.02
N MET A 28 19.12 0.67 0.11
CA MET A 28 18.12 1.38 0.91
C MET A 28 16.68 1.05 0.48
N PRO A 29 16.30 1.16 -0.81
CA PRO A 29 14.94 0.83 -1.24
C PRO A 29 14.60 -0.65 -1.06
N ALA A 30 15.56 -1.56 -1.29
CA ALA A 30 15.37 -2.98 -1.06
C ALA A 30 15.02 -3.27 0.40
N VAL A 31 15.74 -2.67 1.33
CA VAL A 31 15.48 -2.79 2.78
C VAL A 31 14.10 -2.20 3.12
N PHE A 32 13.76 -1.04 2.58
CA PHE A 32 12.44 -0.43 2.81
C PHE A 32 11.31 -1.28 2.23
N ILE A 33 11.46 -1.85 1.03
CA ILE A 33 10.49 -2.79 0.47
C ILE A 33 10.27 -3.97 1.41
N MET A 34 11.34 -4.59 1.90
CA MET A 34 11.24 -5.73 2.81
C MET A 34 10.56 -5.34 4.14
N ILE A 35 11.03 -4.29 4.79
CA ILE A 35 10.48 -3.83 6.08
C ILE A 35 9.01 -3.44 5.92
N MET A 36 8.68 -2.61 4.93
CA MET A 36 7.31 -2.11 4.78
C MET A 36 6.35 -3.17 4.28
N SER A 37 6.79 -4.10 3.42
CA SER A 37 5.97 -5.24 3.00
C SER A 37 5.58 -6.15 4.16
N LEU A 38 6.47 -6.31 5.14
CA LEU A 38 6.20 -7.11 6.34
C LEU A 38 5.44 -6.32 7.40
N ALA A 39 5.85 -5.09 7.69
CA ALA A 39 5.24 -4.26 8.72
C ALA A 39 3.80 -3.84 8.40
N MET A 40 3.49 -3.64 7.12
CA MET A 40 2.14 -3.27 6.69
C MET A 40 1.27 -4.49 6.35
N ARG A 41 1.79 -5.70 6.50
CA ARG A 41 1.06 -6.93 6.20
C ARG A 41 -0.30 -6.97 6.85
N ASP A 42 -0.36 -6.79 8.16
CA ASP A 42 -1.60 -6.85 8.93
C ASP A 42 -2.61 -5.76 8.52
N LEU A 43 -2.13 -4.60 8.08
CA LEU A 43 -3.00 -3.51 7.62
C LEU A 43 -3.73 -3.85 6.30
N PHE A 44 -3.06 -4.58 5.42
CA PHE A 44 -3.58 -4.93 4.08
C PHE A 44 -4.20 -6.33 4.01
N GLU A 45 -3.72 -7.29 4.82
CA GLU A 45 -4.20 -8.68 4.80
C GLU A 45 -5.49 -8.91 5.56
N LEU A 46 -5.92 -7.97 6.40
CA LEU A 46 -7.21 -8.03 7.11
C LEU A 46 -8.43 -8.21 6.18
N HIS A 47 -8.26 -7.94 4.89
CA HIS A 47 -9.29 -8.18 3.87
C HIS A 47 -9.20 -9.56 3.23
N ASN A 48 -8.12 -10.32 3.49
CA ASN A 48 -7.85 -11.62 2.86
C ASN A 48 -7.61 -12.76 3.86
N THR A 49 -7.55 -12.51 5.17
CA THR A 49 -7.34 -13.57 6.18
C THR A 49 -8.62 -14.37 6.40
N VAL A 50 -8.70 -15.46 5.70
CA VAL A 50 -9.54 -16.60 6.04
C VAL A 50 -8.92 -17.21 7.30
N ASN A 51 -9.68 -17.23 8.43
CA ASN A 51 -9.38 -17.84 9.73
C ASN A 51 -8.70 -16.92 10.77
N ILE A 52 -9.47 -16.01 11.35
CA ILE A 52 -9.11 -15.34 12.60
C ILE A 52 -9.57 -16.23 13.75
N ASP A 53 -8.64 -16.69 14.58
CA ASP A 53 -8.96 -17.53 15.74
C ASP A 53 -9.63 -16.70 16.84
N VAL A 54 -10.76 -17.20 17.37
CA VAL A 54 -11.53 -16.58 18.46
C VAL A 54 -11.73 -17.64 19.55
N LEU A 55 -11.23 -17.40 20.75
CA LEU A 55 -11.56 -18.25 21.90
C LEU A 55 -13.00 -18.01 22.29
N THR A 56 -13.76 -19.08 22.60
CA THR A 56 -15.16 -18.94 22.94
C THR A 56 -15.44 -19.71 24.22
N VAL A 57 -16.07 -19.05 25.20
CA VAL A 57 -16.56 -19.67 26.42
C VAL A 57 -18.06 -19.48 26.48
N ASN A 58 -18.77 -20.57 26.73
CA ASN A 58 -20.21 -20.52 26.90
C ASN A 58 -20.61 -20.94 28.34
N HIS A 59 -21.06 -19.97 29.13
CA HIS A 59 -21.54 -20.19 30.48
C HIS A 59 -23.03 -20.49 30.51
N ASP A 60 -23.78 -20.27 29.41
CA ASP A 60 -25.23 -20.50 29.34
C ASP A 60 -25.55 -21.95 28.94
N GLU A 61 -26.61 -22.52 29.53
CA GLU A 61 -27.07 -23.88 29.25
C GLU A 61 -28.33 -23.97 28.37
N GLY A 62 -28.81 -22.81 27.94
CA GLY A 62 -30.05 -22.74 27.16
C GLY A 62 -29.86 -23.20 25.70
N LYS A 63 -30.98 -23.52 25.05
CA LYS A 63 -30.95 -23.90 23.62
C LYS A 63 -30.50 -22.77 22.72
N GLU A 64 -30.75 -21.53 23.11
CA GLU A 64 -30.46 -20.33 22.32
C GLU A 64 -28.96 -20.07 22.22
N SER A 65 -28.18 -20.34 23.29
CA SER A 65 -26.74 -20.26 23.26
C SER A 65 -26.10 -21.29 22.34
N GLY A 66 -26.64 -22.53 22.35
CA GLY A 66 -26.23 -23.58 21.42
C GLY A 66 -26.56 -23.25 19.96
N ALA A 67 -27.73 -22.65 19.71
CA ALA A 67 -28.10 -22.17 18.38
C ALA A 67 -27.20 -21.01 17.91
N PHE A 68 -26.84 -20.10 18.81
CA PHE A 68 -25.90 -18.99 18.51
C PHE A 68 -24.52 -19.52 18.17
N LEU A 69 -23.98 -20.48 18.93
CA LEU A 69 -22.68 -21.09 18.63
C LEU A 69 -22.67 -21.73 17.23
N LYS A 70 -23.69 -22.47 16.86
CA LYS A 70 -23.79 -23.03 15.50
C LYS A 70 -23.87 -21.95 14.44
N ALA A 71 -24.60 -20.86 14.70
CA ALA A 71 -24.71 -19.75 13.75
C ALA A 71 -23.40 -18.99 13.54
N ILE A 72 -22.56 -18.80 14.57
CA ILE A 72 -21.27 -18.16 14.45
C ILE A 72 -20.22 -19.07 13.82
N GLU A 73 -20.29 -20.40 13.98
CA GLU A 73 -19.41 -21.35 13.29
C GLU A 73 -19.54 -21.30 11.76
N GLU A 74 -20.68 -20.84 11.23
CA GLU A 74 -20.88 -20.59 9.79
C GLU A 74 -20.07 -19.42 9.25
N LEU A 75 -19.53 -18.56 10.13
CA LEU A 75 -18.71 -17.42 9.74
C LEU A 75 -17.32 -17.89 9.28
N ARG A 76 -17.14 -18.10 7.98
CA ARG A 76 -15.91 -18.66 7.38
C ARG A 76 -14.63 -17.84 7.66
N THR A 77 -14.78 -16.56 8.00
CA THR A 77 -13.67 -15.66 8.29
C THR A 77 -13.11 -15.84 9.70
N PHE A 78 -13.90 -16.41 10.61
CA PHE A 78 -13.55 -16.56 12.02
C PHE A 78 -13.61 -18.03 12.41
N LYS A 79 -12.59 -18.49 13.13
CA LYS A 79 -12.53 -19.85 13.65
C LYS A 79 -12.72 -19.83 15.16
N PHE A 80 -13.87 -20.30 15.61
CA PHE A 80 -14.24 -20.29 17.01
C PHE A 80 -13.71 -21.57 17.70
N HIS A 81 -12.92 -21.38 18.76
CA HIS A 81 -12.36 -22.45 19.59
C HIS A 81 -13.10 -22.47 20.93
N LEU A 82 -13.96 -23.47 21.11
CA LEU A 82 -14.72 -23.61 22.35
C LEU A 82 -13.80 -24.08 23.48
N LEU A 83 -13.80 -23.36 24.59
CA LEU A 83 -13.12 -23.71 25.85
C LEU A 83 -14.10 -24.31 26.85
N ASP A 84 -13.54 -24.91 27.92
CA ASP A 84 -14.34 -25.46 29.01
C ASP A 84 -15.19 -24.38 29.69
N LYS A 85 -16.41 -24.75 30.07
CA LYS A 85 -17.44 -23.90 30.66
C LYS A 85 -16.98 -23.15 31.92
N ASP A 86 -16.16 -23.81 32.74
CA ASP A 86 -15.67 -23.27 34.01
C ASP A 86 -14.46 -22.35 33.88
N SER A 87 -14.13 -21.97 32.64
CA SER A 87 -13.00 -21.07 32.38
C SER A 87 -13.34 -19.65 32.80
N ALA A 88 -12.82 -19.19 33.95
CA ALA A 88 -12.95 -17.82 34.40
C ALA A 88 -12.34 -16.85 33.36
N ALA A 89 -12.87 -15.63 33.28
CA ALA A 89 -12.42 -14.60 32.32
C ALA A 89 -10.89 -14.31 32.41
N GLU A 90 -10.28 -14.44 33.61
CA GLU A 90 -8.83 -14.31 33.80
C GLU A 90 -8.04 -15.41 33.13
N LYS A 91 -8.50 -16.66 33.21
CA LYS A 91 -7.89 -17.80 32.55
C LYS A 91 -7.99 -17.68 31.02
N VAL A 92 -9.09 -17.12 30.53
CA VAL A 92 -9.27 -16.84 29.08
C VAL A 92 -8.26 -15.79 28.61
N LYS A 93 -8.05 -14.71 29.39
CA LYS A 93 -7.03 -13.68 29.09
C LYS A 93 -5.61 -14.27 29.08
N GLU A 94 -5.30 -15.14 30.02
CA GLU A 94 -4.01 -15.83 30.06
C GLU A 94 -3.83 -16.75 28.84
N GLN A 95 -4.86 -17.46 28.42
CA GLN A 95 -4.82 -18.29 27.21
C GLN A 95 -4.73 -17.46 25.93
N MET A 96 -5.38 -16.30 25.86
CA MET A 96 -5.21 -15.35 24.75
C MET A 96 -3.73 -14.97 24.60
N LEU A 97 -3.09 -14.57 25.69
CA LEU A 97 -1.68 -14.14 25.70
C LEU A 97 -0.73 -15.30 25.38
N SER A 98 -0.95 -16.50 25.96
CA SER A 98 -0.07 -17.64 25.76
C SER A 98 -0.13 -18.26 24.35
N ARG A 99 -1.27 -18.15 23.69
CA ARG A 99 -1.50 -18.69 22.34
C ARG A 99 -1.45 -17.64 21.22
N ASP A 100 -1.17 -16.38 21.57
CA ASP A 100 -1.24 -15.22 20.66
C ASP A 100 -2.58 -15.07 19.92
N ILE A 101 -3.68 -15.50 20.59
CA ILE A 101 -5.04 -15.34 20.07
C ILE A 101 -5.59 -14.00 20.51
N LYS A 102 -6.02 -13.20 19.55
CA LYS A 102 -6.33 -11.78 19.76
C LYS A 102 -7.78 -11.48 20.09
N PHE A 103 -8.65 -12.50 20.03
CA PHE A 103 -10.09 -12.36 20.31
C PHE A 103 -10.58 -13.45 21.24
N ALA A 104 -11.46 -13.08 22.18
CA ALA A 104 -12.25 -14.05 22.92
C ALA A 104 -13.69 -13.56 23.08
N LEU A 105 -14.63 -14.49 22.91
CA LEU A 105 -16.06 -14.30 23.06
C LEU A 105 -16.56 -15.01 24.31
N LEU A 106 -17.11 -14.28 25.24
CA LEU A 106 -17.73 -14.81 26.44
C LEU A 106 -19.25 -14.71 26.31
N ILE A 107 -19.94 -15.84 26.41
CA ILE A 107 -21.39 -15.92 26.44
C ILE A 107 -21.80 -16.07 27.91
N GLY A 108 -22.52 -15.09 28.43
CA GLY A 108 -22.92 -15.05 29.84
C GLY A 108 -24.04 -16.05 30.18
N GLU A 109 -24.16 -16.43 31.46
CA GLU A 109 -25.11 -17.43 31.98
C GLU A 109 -26.58 -17.14 31.64
N ASN A 110 -26.95 -15.90 31.43
CA ASN A 110 -28.33 -15.49 31.14
C ASN A 110 -28.57 -15.12 29.67
N PHE A 111 -27.70 -15.58 28.76
CA PHE A 111 -27.80 -15.27 27.34
C PHE A 111 -29.16 -15.72 26.76
N SER A 112 -29.60 -16.93 27.03
CA SER A 112 -30.89 -17.46 26.55
C SER A 112 -32.08 -16.67 27.06
N ALA A 113 -32.06 -16.27 28.33
CA ALA A 113 -33.11 -15.41 28.91
C ALA A 113 -33.12 -14.01 28.27
N TYR A 114 -31.95 -13.47 27.95
CA TYR A 114 -31.81 -12.20 27.22
C TYR A 114 -32.36 -12.27 25.80
N VAL A 115 -32.11 -13.35 25.08
CA VAL A 115 -32.64 -13.56 23.71
C VAL A 115 -34.16 -13.65 23.73
N LYS A 116 -34.78 -14.33 24.73
CA LYS A 116 -36.22 -14.47 24.91
C LYS A 116 -36.90 -13.22 25.46
N LYS A 117 -36.16 -12.17 25.84
CA LYS A 117 -36.67 -10.99 26.55
C LYS A 117 -37.32 -11.32 27.95
N GLU A 118 -36.94 -12.43 28.56
CA GLU A 118 -37.40 -12.82 29.90
C GLU A 118 -36.58 -12.17 31.02
N SER A 119 -35.41 -11.62 30.71
CA SER A 119 -34.52 -10.94 31.67
C SER A 119 -34.95 -9.51 31.90
N LYS A 120 -35.28 -9.14 33.13
CA LYS A 120 -35.65 -7.77 33.56
C LYS A 120 -34.51 -6.97 34.21
N GLY A 121 -33.26 -7.39 34.07
CA GLY A 121 -32.09 -6.73 34.68
C GLY A 121 -31.18 -6.03 33.68
N ALA A 122 -31.00 -4.72 33.85
CA ALA A 122 -30.15 -3.89 32.98
C ALA A 122 -28.63 -4.12 33.15
N ASP A 123 -28.18 -4.94 34.12
CA ASP A 123 -26.77 -5.08 34.53
C ASP A 123 -26.08 -6.36 34.01
N GLN A 124 -26.70 -7.14 33.14
CA GLN A 124 -26.11 -8.39 32.66
C GLN A 124 -25.61 -8.21 31.24
N LYS A 125 -24.29 -8.37 31.05
CA LYS A 125 -23.64 -8.44 29.73
C LYS A 125 -23.87 -9.84 29.13
N PRO A 126 -24.84 -10.01 28.22
CA PRO A 126 -25.16 -11.32 27.64
C PRO A 126 -24.05 -11.84 26.75
N LEU A 127 -23.30 -10.97 26.14
CA LEU A 127 -22.11 -11.22 25.34
C LEU A 127 -21.02 -10.22 25.70
N GLU A 128 -19.82 -10.70 25.89
CA GLU A 128 -18.63 -9.88 26.06
C GLU A 128 -17.57 -10.30 25.06
N LEU A 129 -17.08 -9.35 24.25
CA LEU A 129 -15.99 -9.57 23.31
C LEU A 129 -14.70 -8.96 23.90
N LEU A 130 -13.76 -9.82 24.27
CA LEU A 130 -12.42 -9.41 24.68
C LEU A 130 -11.54 -9.29 23.44
N VAL A 131 -10.81 -8.18 23.34
CA VAL A 131 -9.98 -7.87 22.18
C VAL A 131 -8.61 -7.40 22.66
N ASP A 132 -7.55 -7.93 22.05
CA ASP A 132 -6.20 -7.47 22.29
C ASP A 132 -6.02 -6.04 21.75
N PRO A 133 -5.41 -5.12 22.50
CA PRO A 133 -5.22 -3.72 22.06
C PRO A 133 -4.42 -3.56 20.75
N SER A 134 -3.64 -4.55 20.35
CA SER A 134 -2.87 -4.53 19.11
C SER A 134 -3.74 -4.75 17.84
N VAL A 135 -4.99 -5.18 18.02
CA VAL A 135 -5.90 -5.45 16.90
C VAL A 135 -6.42 -4.16 16.29
N ASN A 136 -6.39 -4.10 14.97
CA ASN A 136 -6.94 -2.98 14.22
C ASN A 136 -8.47 -2.84 14.49
N ILE A 137 -8.90 -1.61 14.70
CA ILE A 137 -10.29 -1.26 14.97
C ILE A 137 -11.26 -1.76 13.89
N GLN A 138 -10.83 -1.85 12.63
CA GLN A 138 -11.63 -2.36 11.53
C GLN A 138 -11.98 -3.86 11.71
N THR A 139 -11.01 -4.68 12.12
CA THR A 139 -11.23 -6.10 12.40
C THR A 139 -12.18 -6.31 13.57
N GLN A 140 -12.05 -5.48 14.62
CA GLN A 140 -12.97 -5.48 15.75
C GLN A 140 -14.39 -5.18 15.29
N LEU A 141 -14.57 -4.16 14.45
CA LEU A 141 -15.89 -3.78 13.92
C LEU A 141 -16.48 -4.85 13.02
N VAL A 142 -15.68 -5.52 12.20
CA VAL A 142 -16.14 -6.62 11.33
C VAL A 142 -16.63 -7.79 12.18
N LEU A 143 -15.85 -8.25 13.17
CA LEU A 143 -16.26 -9.33 14.07
C LEU A 143 -17.52 -8.94 14.86
N LYS A 144 -17.54 -7.74 15.45
CA LYS A 144 -18.69 -7.23 16.19
C LYS A 144 -19.95 -7.22 15.32
N SER A 145 -19.87 -6.65 14.10
CA SER A 145 -21.00 -6.57 13.18
C SER A 145 -21.49 -7.96 12.76
N ALA A 146 -20.59 -8.92 12.54
CA ALA A 146 -20.94 -10.29 12.22
C ALA A 146 -21.68 -10.98 13.40
N LEU A 147 -21.19 -10.80 14.64
CA LEU A 147 -21.83 -11.31 15.85
C LEU A 147 -23.19 -10.66 16.10
N ASP A 148 -23.27 -9.34 15.95
CA ASP A 148 -24.55 -8.59 16.09
C ASP A 148 -25.58 -9.05 15.06
N GLY A 149 -25.17 -9.31 13.81
CA GLY A 149 -26.04 -9.83 12.75
C GLY A 149 -26.59 -11.23 13.08
N LYS A 150 -25.73 -12.16 13.53
CA LYS A 150 -26.16 -13.51 13.93
C LYS A 150 -27.06 -13.48 15.20
N LEU A 151 -26.76 -12.58 16.14
CA LEU A 151 -27.60 -12.38 17.32
C LEU A 151 -28.98 -11.79 16.94
N ALA A 152 -29.02 -10.82 16.03
CA ALA A 152 -30.29 -10.24 15.57
C ALA A 152 -31.17 -11.30 14.85
N LYS A 153 -30.54 -12.15 14.00
CA LYS A 153 -31.23 -13.26 13.34
C LYS A 153 -31.79 -14.22 14.37
N LEU A 154 -30.99 -14.64 15.36
CA LEU A 154 -31.46 -15.54 16.42
C LEU A 154 -32.64 -14.95 17.20
N LYS A 155 -32.59 -13.66 17.57
CA LYS A 155 -33.73 -12.99 18.24
C LYS A 155 -34.97 -12.95 17.36
N ALA A 156 -34.83 -12.74 16.06
CA ALA A 156 -35.96 -12.76 15.13
C ALA A 156 -36.58 -14.18 15.04
N ASP A 157 -35.74 -15.21 14.95
CA ASP A 157 -36.21 -16.62 14.91
C ASP A 157 -36.96 -16.99 16.20
N VAL A 158 -36.42 -16.68 17.37
CA VAL A 158 -37.06 -16.91 18.67
C VAL A 158 -38.38 -16.14 18.78
N PHE A 159 -38.43 -14.88 18.28
CA PHE A 159 -39.67 -14.13 18.24
C PHE A 159 -40.72 -14.77 17.34
N ILE A 160 -40.37 -15.19 16.12
CA ILE A 160 -41.25 -15.88 15.19
C ILE A 160 -41.79 -17.18 15.82
N ASP A 161 -40.94 -17.94 16.51
CA ASP A 161 -41.35 -19.15 17.22
C ASP A 161 -42.33 -18.84 18.36
N SER A 162 -42.13 -17.71 19.08
CA SER A 162 -43.03 -17.30 20.18
C SER A 162 -44.43 -16.92 19.71
N ILE A 163 -44.59 -16.42 18.47
CA ILE A 163 -45.88 -16.07 17.86
C ILE A 163 -46.41 -17.17 16.91
N SER A 164 -45.80 -18.32 16.93
CA SER A 164 -46.09 -19.43 15.99
C SER A 164 -47.54 -19.85 15.96
N GLY A 165 -48.22 -19.96 17.13
CA GLY A 165 -49.64 -20.27 17.21
C GLY A 165 -50.56 -19.26 16.53
N PHE A 166 -50.17 -17.96 16.54
CA PHE A 166 -50.90 -16.92 15.83
C PHE A 166 -50.66 -17.00 14.30
N LEU A 167 -49.43 -17.26 13.89
CA LEU A 167 -49.06 -17.39 12.45
C LEU A 167 -49.79 -18.60 11.82
N ASP A 168 -49.86 -19.73 12.52
CA ASP A 168 -50.57 -20.93 12.06
C ASP A 168 -52.08 -20.66 11.89
N SER A 169 -52.69 -19.92 12.85
CA SER A 169 -54.08 -19.54 12.76
C SER A 169 -54.35 -18.51 11.61
N ALA A 170 -53.38 -17.70 11.24
CA ALA A 170 -53.46 -16.75 10.14
C ALA A 170 -53.10 -17.34 8.77
N GLY A 171 -52.72 -18.61 8.69
CA GLY A 171 -52.34 -19.30 7.45
C GLY A 171 -51.02 -18.82 6.85
N ILE A 172 -50.15 -18.22 7.67
CA ILE A 172 -48.84 -17.68 7.23
C ILE A 172 -47.78 -18.76 7.39
N ASP A 173 -47.12 -19.11 6.30
CA ASP A 173 -46.05 -20.11 6.28
C ASP A 173 -44.79 -19.59 6.96
N ARG A 174 -44.42 -20.21 8.10
CA ARG A 174 -43.23 -19.89 8.90
C ARG A 174 -41.95 -19.98 8.10
N LYS A 175 -41.84 -20.95 7.17
CA LYS A 175 -40.63 -21.12 6.34
C LYS A 175 -40.36 -19.91 5.45
N LYS A 176 -41.41 -19.20 5.03
CA LYS A 176 -41.24 -17.95 4.27
C LYS A 176 -40.73 -16.78 5.11
N LEU A 177 -41.02 -16.77 6.42
CA LEU A 177 -40.53 -15.74 7.35
C LEU A 177 -39.13 -16.05 7.88
N GLN A 178 -38.84 -17.33 8.16
CA GLN A 178 -37.51 -17.79 8.61
C GLN A 178 -36.51 -17.91 7.43
N GLY A 179 -37.01 -18.17 6.22
CA GLY A 179 -36.21 -18.30 5.01
C GLY A 179 -35.96 -16.98 4.28
N ALA A 180 -36.03 -15.84 4.96
CA ALA A 180 -35.46 -14.61 4.40
C ALA A 180 -33.98 -14.88 4.12
N GLU A 181 -33.65 -15.13 2.84
CA GLU A 181 -32.29 -15.36 2.36
C GLU A 181 -31.36 -14.35 3.01
N GLU A 182 -30.23 -14.83 3.52
CA GLU A 182 -29.14 -13.94 3.94
C GLU A 182 -28.95 -12.95 2.78
N SER A 183 -29.34 -11.69 3.00
CA SER A 183 -29.13 -10.65 1.98
C SER A 183 -27.63 -10.60 1.74
N ARG A 184 -27.20 -11.24 0.64
CA ARG A 184 -25.81 -11.18 0.20
C ARG A 184 -25.57 -9.77 -0.33
N ILE A 185 -25.08 -8.91 0.55
CA ILE A 185 -24.58 -7.62 0.12
C ILE A 185 -23.22 -7.88 -0.51
N GLU A 186 -23.16 -7.85 -1.84
CA GLU A 186 -21.91 -7.91 -2.58
C GLU A 186 -21.28 -6.53 -2.55
N VAL A 187 -20.14 -6.41 -1.87
CA VAL A 187 -19.38 -5.15 -1.84
C VAL A 187 -18.46 -5.11 -3.05
N SER A 188 -18.78 -4.23 -3.99
CA SER A 188 -17.94 -3.96 -5.16
C SER A 188 -17.23 -2.63 -4.98
N TYR A 189 -15.90 -2.63 -5.06
CA TYR A 189 -15.10 -1.41 -4.98
C TYR A 189 -15.02 -0.76 -6.36
N VAL A 190 -15.48 0.49 -6.49
CA VAL A 190 -15.48 1.25 -7.75
C VAL A 190 -14.49 2.40 -7.65
N HIS A 191 -13.56 2.47 -8.59
CA HIS A 191 -12.64 3.60 -8.74
C HIS A 191 -13.21 4.65 -9.70
N LYS A 192 -12.71 5.90 -9.69
CA LYS A 192 -13.12 7.02 -10.56
C LYS A 192 -13.16 6.67 -12.07
N GLY A 193 -12.60 5.54 -12.49
CA GLY A 193 -12.66 5.03 -13.88
C GLY A 193 -13.67 3.91 -14.14
N GLY A 194 -14.57 3.59 -13.20
CA GLY A 194 -15.60 2.54 -13.39
C GLY A 194 -15.07 1.11 -13.36
N ARG A 195 -13.83 0.88 -12.95
CA ARG A 195 -13.21 -0.45 -12.86
C ARG A 195 -13.27 -0.99 -11.44
N TYR A 196 -13.49 -2.30 -11.33
CA TYR A 196 -13.38 -3.01 -10.05
C TYR A 196 -11.94 -2.93 -9.54
N VAL A 197 -11.74 -2.34 -8.37
CA VAL A 197 -10.40 -2.20 -7.77
C VAL A 197 -10.22 -3.26 -6.69
N LYS A 198 -9.21 -4.10 -6.84
CA LYS A 198 -8.71 -4.91 -5.75
C LYS A 198 -7.97 -4.01 -4.76
N ILE A 199 -8.17 -4.21 -3.47
CA ILE A 199 -7.34 -3.57 -2.45
C ILE A 199 -5.92 -4.15 -2.61
N PRO A 200 -4.88 -3.30 -2.69
CA PRO A 200 -3.51 -3.78 -2.84
C PRO A 200 -3.11 -4.64 -1.63
N SER A 201 -2.27 -5.65 -1.82
CA SER A 201 -1.55 -6.26 -0.71
C SER A 201 -0.44 -5.32 -0.22
N ALA A 202 0.12 -5.59 0.96
CA ALA A 202 1.25 -4.82 1.48
C ALA A 202 2.41 -4.76 0.46
N VAL A 203 2.70 -5.85 -0.22
CA VAL A 203 3.76 -5.94 -1.24
C VAL A 203 3.38 -5.17 -2.51
N GLN A 204 2.13 -5.28 -2.96
CA GLN A 204 1.63 -4.54 -4.13
C GLN A 204 1.64 -3.02 -3.93
N GLN A 205 1.52 -2.54 -2.68
CA GLN A 205 1.67 -1.13 -2.34
C GLN A 205 3.15 -0.75 -2.16
N SER A 206 3.90 -1.54 -1.39
CA SER A 206 5.26 -1.18 -0.96
C SER A 206 6.28 -1.22 -2.10
N VAL A 207 6.22 -2.24 -2.98
CA VAL A 207 7.20 -2.37 -4.06
C VAL A 207 7.17 -1.18 -5.02
N PRO A 208 6.02 -0.82 -5.64
CA PRO A 208 5.98 0.34 -6.54
C PRO A 208 6.24 1.66 -5.81
N ALA A 209 5.78 1.81 -4.55
CA ALA A 209 6.00 3.01 -3.77
C ALA A 209 7.49 3.29 -3.54
N TRP A 210 8.21 2.32 -2.99
CA TRP A 210 9.64 2.48 -2.70
C TRP A 210 10.51 2.42 -3.97
N LEU A 211 10.04 1.77 -5.04
CA LEU A 211 10.67 1.83 -6.35
C LEU A 211 10.65 3.27 -6.89
N VAL A 212 9.47 3.90 -6.96
CA VAL A 212 9.34 5.30 -7.43
C VAL A 212 10.18 6.23 -6.55
N PHE A 213 10.08 6.11 -5.23
CA PHE A 213 10.86 6.91 -4.29
C PHE A 213 12.36 6.79 -4.57
N SER A 214 12.85 5.58 -4.77
CA SER A 214 14.26 5.31 -5.02
C SER A 214 14.76 5.86 -6.36
N MET A 215 13.92 5.85 -7.40
CA MET A 215 14.27 6.40 -8.70
C MET A 215 14.57 7.91 -8.63
N PHE A 216 13.91 8.64 -7.72
CA PHE A 216 14.17 10.06 -7.50
C PHE A 216 15.45 10.33 -6.70
N PHE A 217 15.99 9.35 -5.97
CA PHE A 217 17.30 9.50 -5.30
C PHE A 217 18.48 9.61 -6.27
N ILE A 218 18.24 9.41 -7.56
CA ILE A 218 19.22 9.66 -8.62
C ILE A 218 19.74 11.11 -8.62
N VAL A 219 19.07 12.01 -7.91
CA VAL A 219 19.53 13.39 -7.68
C VAL A 219 20.92 13.41 -7.02
N ILE A 220 21.25 12.45 -6.15
CA ILE A 220 22.54 12.41 -5.44
C ILE A 220 23.70 12.19 -6.42
N PRO A 221 23.79 11.07 -7.17
CA PRO A 221 24.92 10.85 -8.08
C PRO A 221 24.95 11.84 -9.24
N ILE A 222 23.79 12.29 -9.76
CA ILE A 222 23.75 13.32 -10.81
C ILE A 222 24.37 14.64 -10.31
N SER A 223 23.97 15.07 -9.11
CA SER A 223 24.45 16.32 -8.53
C SER A 223 25.95 16.25 -8.21
N ASN A 224 26.40 15.15 -7.61
CA ASN A 224 27.81 14.93 -7.30
C ASN A 224 28.67 15.02 -8.57
N THR A 225 28.27 14.30 -9.62
CA THR A 225 29.01 14.31 -10.90
C THR A 225 28.95 15.66 -11.57
N PHE A 226 27.77 16.30 -11.63
CA PHE A 226 27.60 17.59 -12.33
C PHE A 226 28.37 18.73 -11.67
N ILE A 227 28.30 18.83 -10.34
CA ILE A 227 28.96 19.89 -9.58
C ILE A 227 30.48 19.68 -9.56
N SER A 228 30.93 18.42 -9.40
CA SER A 228 32.37 18.09 -9.51
C SER A 228 32.94 18.44 -10.87
N GLU A 229 32.26 18.13 -11.99
CA GLU A 229 32.69 18.51 -13.33
C GLU A 229 32.71 20.02 -13.54
N ARG A 230 31.77 20.74 -12.93
CA ARG A 230 31.75 22.21 -12.95
C ARG A 230 32.93 22.78 -12.19
N GLY A 231 33.23 22.27 -10.97
CA GLY A 231 34.35 22.70 -10.14
C GLY A 231 35.73 22.42 -10.77
N GLN A 232 35.86 21.27 -11.46
CA GLN A 232 37.08 20.87 -12.15
C GLN A 232 37.28 21.55 -13.53
N GLY A 233 36.39 22.44 -13.95
CA GLY A 233 36.46 23.10 -15.26
C GLY A 233 36.23 22.15 -16.45
N THR A 234 35.81 20.90 -16.21
CA THR A 234 35.55 19.91 -17.27
C THR A 234 34.45 20.37 -18.23
N LEU A 235 33.41 21.05 -17.71
CA LEU A 235 32.36 21.66 -18.54
C LEU A 235 32.90 22.73 -19.49
N MET A 236 33.89 23.53 -19.05
CA MET A 236 34.55 24.51 -19.90
C MET A 236 35.38 23.85 -21.01
N ARG A 237 36.13 22.78 -20.70
CA ARG A 237 36.88 22.01 -21.70
C ARG A 237 35.98 21.37 -22.75
N LEU A 238 34.86 20.78 -22.34
CA LEU A 238 33.86 20.22 -23.26
C LEU A 238 33.27 21.32 -24.17
N LYS A 239 33.11 22.52 -23.65
CA LYS A 239 32.66 23.68 -24.43
C LYS A 239 33.70 24.09 -25.49
N SER A 240 34.99 24.13 -25.14
CA SER A 240 36.08 24.45 -26.08
C SER A 240 36.18 23.43 -27.22
N MET A 241 35.77 22.18 -26.97
CA MET A 241 35.72 21.14 -27.99
C MET A 241 34.41 21.15 -28.83
N ASN A 242 33.64 22.23 -28.79
CA ASN A 242 32.38 22.39 -29.54
C ASN A 242 31.38 21.26 -29.31
N VAL A 243 31.28 20.75 -28.06
CA VAL A 243 30.25 19.77 -27.68
C VAL A 243 28.91 20.50 -27.51
N SER A 244 27.90 20.08 -28.23
CA SER A 244 26.56 20.68 -28.13
C SER A 244 25.96 20.46 -26.73
N ARG A 245 25.13 21.39 -26.25
CA ARG A 245 24.41 21.28 -24.95
C ARG A 245 23.53 20.03 -24.91
N PHE A 246 22.88 19.73 -26.03
CA PHE A 246 22.08 18.54 -26.19
C PHE A 246 22.90 17.27 -25.94
N SER A 247 24.11 17.18 -26.51
CA SER A 247 25.02 16.05 -26.28
C SER A 247 25.46 15.94 -24.81
N LEU A 248 25.65 17.07 -24.12
CA LEU A 248 26.00 17.08 -22.69
C LEU A 248 24.86 16.53 -21.83
N ILE A 249 23.66 17.01 -22.08
CA ILE A 249 22.48 16.59 -21.36
C ILE A 249 22.16 15.10 -21.65
N MET A 250 22.12 14.71 -22.92
CA MET A 250 21.87 13.32 -23.32
C MET A 250 22.96 12.38 -22.82
N GLY A 251 24.21 12.83 -22.81
CA GLY A 251 25.35 12.07 -22.28
C GLY A 251 25.21 11.75 -20.79
N LYS A 252 24.48 12.57 -20.04
CA LYS A 252 24.14 12.32 -18.64
C LYS A 252 22.83 11.54 -18.51
N MET A 253 21.80 11.88 -19.26
CA MET A 253 20.48 11.26 -19.14
C MET A 253 20.50 9.76 -19.45
N ILE A 254 21.17 9.33 -20.53
CA ILE A 254 21.13 7.95 -20.98
C ILE A 254 21.70 6.96 -19.95
N PRO A 255 22.87 7.17 -19.33
CA PRO A 255 23.39 6.28 -18.29
C PRO A 255 22.45 6.15 -17.11
N TYR A 256 21.87 7.25 -16.66
CA TYR A 256 20.97 7.25 -15.51
C TYR A 256 19.60 6.63 -15.83
N LEU A 257 19.11 6.74 -17.07
CA LEU A 257 17.95 5.98 -17.55
C LEU A 257 18.19 4.47 -17.47
N LEU A 258 19.39 4.00 -17.86
CA LEU A 258 19.77 2.59 -17.77
C LEU A 258 19.88 2.13 -16.33
N ILE A 259 20.40 2.95 -15.43
CA ILE A 259 20.49 2.64 -14.00
C ILE A 259 19.09 2.51 -13.39
N ASN A 260 18.20 3.45 -13.69
CA ASN A 260 16.81 3.35 -13.21
C ASN A 260 16.09 2.14 -13.82
N ALA A 261 16.33 1.82 -15.10
CA ALA A 261 15.77 0.61 -15.69
C ALA A 261 16.25 -0.67 -14.98
N PHE A 262 17.55 -0.72 -14.65
CA PHE A 262 18.12 -1.82 -13.87
C PHE A 262 17.56 -1.88 -12.44
N GLN A 263 17.33 -0.73 -11.83
CA GLN A 263 16.70 -0.58 -10.52
C GLN A 263 15.27 -1.14 -10.53
N VAL A 264 14.46 -0.83 -11.57
CA VAL A 264 13.12 -1.41 -11.74
C VAL A 264 13.17 -2.92 -11.74
N VAL A 265 14.07 -3.52 -12.52
CA VAL A 265 14.22 -4.99 -12.60
C VAL A 265 14.59 -5.59 -11.25
N ILE A 266 15.56 -5.00 -10.54
CA ILE A 266 15.98 -5.51 -9.23
C ILE A 266 14.86 -5.40 -8.19
N MET A 267 14.16 -4.26 -8.11
CA MET A 267 13.11 -4.05 -7.11
C MET A 267 11.91 -4.96 -7.35
N ILE A 268 11.55 -5.18 -8.62
CA ILE A 268 10.54 -6.18 -8.99
C ILE A 268 11.00 -7.59 -8.58
N ALA A 269 12.25 -7.96 -8.88
CA ALA A 269 12.79 -9.27 -8.50
C ALA A 269 12.77 -9.48 -6.97
N ILE A 270 13.06 -8.44 -6.18
CA ILE A 270 12.94 -8.48 -4.72
C ILE A 270 11.50 -8.73 -4.30
N GLY A 271 10.53 -8.00 -4.88
CA GLY A 271 9.11 -8.17 -4.58
C GLY A 271 8.56 -9.55 -4.94
N VAL A 272 9.06 -10.15 -6.03
CA VAL A 272 8.60 -11.47 -6.50
C VAL A 272 9.26 -12.62 -5.76
N HIS A 273 10.56 -12.52 -5.45
CA HIS A 273 11.34 -13.64 -4.95
C HIS A 273 11.79 -13.49 -3.48
N VAL A 274 12.25 -12.31 -3.07
CA VAL A 274 12.85 -12.13 -1.74
C VAL A 274 11.78 -11.93 -0.67
N VAL A 275 10.78 -11.11 -0.94
CA VAL A 275 9.71 -10.84 0.05
C VAL A 275 8.95 -12.12 0.45
N PRO A 276 8.61 -13.05 -0.46
CA PRO A 276 7.98 -14.32 -0.08
C PRO A 276 8.86 -15.21 0.79
N LEU A 277 10.17 -15.20 0.62
CA LEU A 277 11.11 -15.95 1.47
C LEU A 277 11.10 -15.44 2.92
N LEU A 278 10.71 -14.19 3.13
CA LEU A 278 10.60 -13.56 4.46
C LEU A 278 9.20 -13.67 5.05
N GLY A 279 8.29 -14.43 4.40
CA GLY A 279 6.91 -14.65 4.87
C GLY A 279 5.88 -13.64 4.36
N GLY A 280 6.24 -12.73 3.46
CA GLY A 280 5.29 -11.85 2.76
C GLY A 280 4.63 -12.52 1.55
N THR A 281 3.61 -11.87 0.97
CA THR A 281 3.01 -12.30 -0.30
C THR A 281 3.90 -11.93 -1.49
N ALA A 282 3.86 -12.71 -2.57
CA ALA A 282 4.61 -12.38 -3.79
C ALA A 282 3.98 -11.18 -4.51
N LEU A 283 4.82 -10.34 -5.11
CA LEU A 283 4.35 -9.31 -6.03
C LEU A 283 3.72 -9.98 -7.27
N THR A 284 2.47 -9.64 -7.57
CA THR A 284 1.83 -10.05 -8.83
C THR A 284 2.20 -9.07 -9.93
N LEU A 285 2.73 -9.60 -11.02
CA LEU A 285 3.05 -8.80 -12.20
C LEU A 285 1.83 -8.74 -13.11
N GLY A 286 1.50 -7.55 -13.59
CA GLY A 286 0.48 -7.39 -14.62
C GLY A 286 0.94 -7.91 -15.98
N VAL A 287 0.01 -8.05 -16.91
CA VAL A 287 0.25 -8.63 -18.25
C VAL A 287 0.94 -7.63 -19.21
N SER A 288 0.84 -6.32 -18.96
CA SER A 288 1.28 -5.28 -19.90
C SER A 288 2.75 -4.87 -19.71
N MET A 289 3.65 -5.58 -20.36
CA MET A 289 5.08 -5.22 -20.39
C MET A 289 5.30 -3.82 -21.03
N GLY A 290 4.52 -3.48 -22.06
CA GLY A 290 4.60 -2.16 -22.72
C GLY A 290 4.21 -1.02 -21.78
N GLY A 291 3.18 -1.19 -20.97
CA GLY A 291 2.79 -0.22 -19.95
C GLY A 291 3.85 -0.06 -18.86
N LEU A 292 4.44 -1.18 -18.42
CA LEU A 292 5.53 -1.16 -17.43
C LEU A 292 6.76 -0.38 -17.95
N ILE A 293 7.17 -0.62 -19.18
CA ILE A 293 8.29 0.10 -19.79
C ILE A 293 7.96 1.59 -19.93
N LEU A 294 6.76 1.94 -20.36
CA LEU A 294 6.34 3.32 -20.54
C LEU A 294 6.37 4.09 -19.21
N ILE A 295 5.73 3.56 -18.16
CA ILE A 295 5.71 4.25 -16.85
C ILE A 295 7.11 4.33 -16.24
N ALA A 296 7.90 3.26 -16.30
CA ALA A 296 9.28 3.25 -15.81
C ALA A 296 10.16 4.28 -16.52
N ALA A 297 10.03 4.39 -17.86
CA ALA A 297 10.78 5.36 -18.66
C ALA A 297 10.37 6.81 -18.33
N THR A 298 9.08 7.09 -18.16
CA THR A 298 8.59 8.45 -17.87
C THR A 298 8.89 8.88 -16.44
N VAL A 299 8.79 8.00 -15.44
CA VAL A 299 9.25 8.25 -14.07
C VAL A 299 10.76 8.54 -14.06
N SER A 300 11.55 7.72 -14.76
CA SER A 300 12.99 7.90 -14.85
C SER A 300 13.36 9.22 -15.52
N PHE A 301 12.72 9.54 -16.65
CA PHE A 301 12.91 10.81 -17.34
C PHE A 301 12.61 12.01 -16.44
N ASN A 302 11.50 11.94 -15.70
CA ASN A 302 11.08 12.98 -14.76
C ASN A 302 12.11 13.17 -13.63
N ALA A 303 12.50 12.07 -12.96
CA ALA A 303 13.46 12.08 -11.87
C ALA A 303 14.82 12.65 -12.29
N ILE A 304 15.33 12.26 -13.47
CA ILE A 304 16.58 12.78 -14.02
C ILE A 304 16.47 14.27 -14.37
N SER A 305 15.36 14.69 -14.97
CA SER A 305 15.14 16.10 -15.32
C SER A 305 15.10 16.99 -14.08
N LEU A 306 14.42 16.56 -13.03
CA LEU A 306 14.41 17.23 -11.73
C LEU A 306 15.82 17.27 -11.10
N ALA A 307 16.54 16.16 -11.14
CA ALA A 307 17.90 16.08 -10.61
C ALA A 307 18.86 17.03 -11.34
N LEU A 308 18.76 17.14 -12.66
CA LEU A 308 19.55 18.09 -13.45
C LEU A 308 19.20 19.55 -13.13
N LEU A 309 17.92 19.85 -12.88
CA LEU A 309 17.51 21.18 -12.44
C LEU A 309 18.13 21.53 -11.09
N ILE A 310 18.01 20.64 -10.10
CA ILE A 310 18.60 20.84 -8.77
C ILE A 310 20.13 21.03 -8.87
N ALA A 311 20.81 20.16 -9.63
CA ALA A 311 22.25 20.25 -9.84
C ALA A 311 22.69 21.57 -10.54
N SER A 312 21.81 22.14 -11.38
CA SER A 312 22.08 23.40 -12.07
C SER A 312 21.94 24.63 -11.16
N ILE A 313 21.07 24.58 -10.17
CA ILE A 313 20.81 25.64 -9.19
C ILE A 313 21.82 25.60 -8.04
N ALA A 314 22.13 24.41 -7.55
CA ALA A 314 23.01 24.20 -6.41
C ALA A 314 24.46 24.62 -6.71
N ARG A 315 25.12 25.14 -5.69
CA ARG A 315 26.53 25.56 -5.75
C ARG A 315 27.46 24.46 -5.22
N THR A 316 27.01 23.70 -4.27
CA THR A 316 27.77 22.57 -3.66
C THR A 316 26.98 21.28 -3.72
N THR A 317 27.69 20.15 -3.59
CA THR A 317 27.09 18.80 -3.58
C THR A 317 26.15 18.63 -2.39
N GLU A 318 26.53 19.19 -1.24
CA GLU A 318 25.74 19.14 0.00
C GLU A 318 24.41 19.89 -0.18
N GLN A 319 24.46 21.08 -0.79
CA GLN A 319 23.25 21.85 -1.10
C GLN A 319 22.32 21.09 -2.03
N ALA A 320 22.86 20.49 -3.09
CA ALA A 320 22.05 19.70 -4.04
C ALA A 320 21.43 18.47 -3.39
N THR A 321 22.19 17.75 -2.58
CA THR A 321 21.71 16.56 -1.85
C THR A 321 20.62 16.93 -0.83
N THR A 322 20.81 18.05 -0.12
CA THR A 322 19.80 18.53 0.86
C THR A 322 18.51 18.94 0.16
N ILE A 323 18.58 19.75 -0.89
CA ILE A 323 17.39 20.16 -1.66
C ILE A 323 16.70 18.94 -2.25
N GLY A 324 17.46 18.04 -2.89
CA GLY A 324 16.94 16.82 -3.49
C GLY A 324 16.30 15.89 -2.46
N GLY A 325 16.95 15.70 -1.31
CA GLY A 325 16.44 14.89 -0.22
C GLY A 325 15.12 15.43 0.36
N VAL A 326 15.07 16.74 0.65
CA VAL A 326 13.85 17.40 1.16
C VAL A 326 12.71 17.31 0.15
N LEU A 327 12.96 17.59 -1.13
CA LEU A 327 11.94 17.45 -2.18
C LEU A 327 11.44 16.01 -2.33
N ASN A 328 12.35 15.02 -2.27
CA ASN A 328 11.97 13.61 -2.32
C ASN A 328 11.06 13.22 -1.14
N ILE A 329 11.38 13.68 0.07
CA ILE A 329 10.54 13.42 1.25
C ILE A 329 9.17 14.08 1.08
N ILE A 330 9.11 15.34 0.64
CA ILE A 330 7.84 16.05 0.43
C ILE A 330 7.01 15.36 -0.66
N PHE A 331 7.60 15.06 -1.82
CA PHE A 331 6.89 14.38 -2.91
C PHE A 331 6.47 12.97 -2.54
N GLY A 332 7.28 12.24 -1.77
CA GLY A 332 6.97 10.91 -1.27
C GLY A 332 5.85 10.91 -0.24
N ALA A 333 5.89 11.84 0.71
CA ALA A 333 4.84 11.99 1.72
C ALA A 333 3.49 12.37 1.09
N LEU A 334 3.50 13.38 0.21
CA LEU A 334 2.30 13.80 -0.53
C LEU A 334 1.86 12.74 -1.56
N GLY A 335 2.81 12.07 -2.18
CA GLY A 335 2.56 11.15 -3.30
C GLY A 335 1.93 9.81 -2.94
N GLY A 336 1.70 9.51 -1.67
CA GLY A 336 1.12 8.23 -1.27
C GLY A 336 2.14 7.11 -1.08
N ILE A 337 3.44 7.42 -1.07
CA ILE A 337 4.52 6.45 -0.92
C ILE A 337 4.69 6.05 0.54
N MET A 338 4.80 7.04 1.44
CA MET A 338 4.97 6.80 2.88
C MET A 338 3.65 6.45 3.56
N VAL A 339 2.57 7.13 3.17
CA VAL A 339 1.22 6.89 3.66
C VAL A 339 0.33 6.61 2.45
N PRO A 340 -0.31 5.43 2.34
CA PRO A 340 -1.19 5.13 1.22
C PRO A 340 -2.33 6.15 1.09
N LYS A 341 -2.67 6.54 -0.15
CA LYS A 341 -3.69 7.57 -0.41
C LYS A 341 -5.04 7.29 0.22
N PHE A 342 -5.46 6.01 0.28
CA PHE A 342 -6.76 5.63 0.84
C PHE A 342 -6.87 5.87 2.35
N VAL A 343 -5.75 6.06 3.06
CA VAL A 343 -5.71 6.38 4.50
C VAL A 343 -5.67 7.91 4.72
N MET A 344 -5.37 8.68 3.67
CA MET A 344 -5.24 10.14 3.77
C MET A 344 -6.60 10.84 3.86
N PRO A 345 -6.72 11.94 4.63
CA PRO A 345 -7.87 12.85 4.54
C PRO A 345 -8.08 13.39 3.12
N GLY A 346 -9.34 13.70 2.73
CA GLY A 346 -9.69 14.09 1.37
C GLY A 346 -8.84 15.23 0.79
N PHE A 347 -8.58 16.29 1.57
CA PHE A 347 -7.73 17.41 1.12
C PHE A 347 -6.28 16.99 0.82
N MET A 348 -5.74 16.01 1.54
CA MET A 348 -4.40 15.47 1.25
C MET A 348 -4.39 14.60 -0.01
N GLN A 349 -5.49 13.88 -0.28
CA GLN A 349 -5.64 13.13 -1.52
C GLN A 349 -5.64 14.07 -2.74
N ASP A 350 -6.27 15.24 -2.62
CA ASP A 350 -6.24 16.27 -3.68
C ASP A 350 -4.83 16.85 -3.88
N LEU A 351 -4.10 17.12 -2.80
CA LEU A 351 -2.69 17.56 -2.86
C LEU A 351 -1.78 16.47 -3.44
N ALA A 352 -2.05 15.21 -3.17
CA ALA A 352 -1.29 14.10 -3.74
C ALA A 352 -1.28 14.13 -5.27
N ASN A 353 -2.34 14.61 -5.91
CA ASN A 353 -2.45 14.69 -7.37
C ASN A 353 -1.46 15.70 -8.01
N ILE A 354 -0.79 16.54 -7.23
CA ILE A 354 0.24 17.48 -7.70
C ILE A 354 1.64 16.83 -7.67
N SER A 355 1.81 15.76 -6.88
CA SER A 355 3.12 15.11 -6.72
C SER A 355 3.48 14.25 -7.92
N PRO A 356 4.67 14.44 -8.54
CA PRO A 356 5.12 13.57 -9.61
C PRO A 356 5.34 12.12 -9.15
N MET A 357 5.68 11.92 -7.89
CA MET A 357 5.78 10.57 -7.33
C MET A 357 4.42 9.87 -7.22
N SER A 358 3.35 10.64 -7.01
CA SER A 358 1.98 10.12 -7.02
C SER A 358 1.59 9.55 -8.39
N TRP A 359 1.90 10.30 -9.47
CA TRP A 359 1.63 9.81 -10.82
C TRP A 359 2.43 8.54 -11.14
N GLY A 360 3.70 8.50 -10.69
CA GLY A 360 4.53 7.31 -10.84
C GLY A 360 3.97 6.09 -10.10
N LEU A 361 3.55 6.28 -8.84
CA LEU A 361 2.95 5.22 -8.02
C LEU A 361 1.66 4.70 -8.64
N GLU A 362 0.73 5.58 -9.05
CA GLU A 362 -0.55 5.18 -9.66
C GLU A 362 -0.32 4.40 -10.96
N GLY A 363 0.59 4.87 -11.83
CA GLY A 363 0.90 4.16 -13.06
C GLY A 363 1.49 2.76 -12.83
N PHE A 364 2.34 2.57 -11.82
CA PHE A 364 2.80 1.23 -11.45
C PHE A 364 1.68 0.37 -10.83
N LEU A 365 0.79 0.97 -10.02
CA LEU A 365 -0.37 0.26 -9.47
C LEU A 365 -1.36 -0.14 -10.56
N ASP A 366 -1.54 0.67 -11.60
CA ASP A 366 -2.35 0.30 -12.75
C ASP A 366 -1.84 -0.97 -13.42
N ILE A 367 -0.52 -1.12 -13.56
CA ILE A 367 0.08 -2.33 -14.13
C ILE A 367 0.00 -3.52 -13.17
N PHE A 368 0.49 -3.38 -11.92
CA PHE A 368 0.67 -4.52 -11.01
C PHE A 368 -0.63 -5.00 -10.37
N LEU A 369 -1.57 -4.09 -10.10
CA LEU A 369 -2.79 -4.40 -9.37
C LEU A 369 -4.02 -4.49 -10.27
N ARG A 370 -4.14 -3.56 -11.21
CA ARG A 370 -5.36 -3.37 -12.03
C ARG A 370 -5.27 -4.06 -13.39
N ASN A 371 -4.16 -4.76 -13.70
CA ASN A 371 -3.88 -5.37 -15.00
C ASN A 371 -4.05 -4.37 -16.17
N GLY A 372 -3.66 -3.12 -15.94
CA GLY A 372 -3.80 -2.03 -16.91
C GLY A 372 -2.98 -2.25 -18.17
N SER A 373 -3.50 -1.74 -19.28
CA SER A 373 -2.84 -1.70 -20.58
C SER A 373 -1.97 -0.44 -20.72
N VAL A 374 -1.32 -0.28 -21.86
CA VAL A 374 -0.56 0.95 -22.20
C VAL A 374 -1.45 2.19 -22.15
N SER A 375 -2.70 2.09 -22.60
CA SER A 375 -3.65 3.22 -22.58
C SER A 375 -4.01 3.68 -21.18
N ASP A 376 -3.96 2.78 -20.21
CA ASP A 376 -4.37 3.07 -18.84
C ASP A 376 -3.30 3.87 -18.06
N VAL A 377 -2.03 3.71 -18.41
CA VAL A 377 -0.92 4.47 -17.82
C VAL A 377 -0.55 5.73 -18.60
N LEU A 378 -1.25 6.01 -19.71
CA LEU A 378 -0.98 7.19 -20.53
C LEU A 378 -1.18 8.52 -19.79
N PRO A 379 -2.24 8.74 -19.01
CA PRO A 379 -2.44 10.00 -18.29
C PRO A 379 -1.30 10.33 -17.32
N GLU A 380 -0.89 9.33 -16.52
CA GLU A 380 0.19 9.46 -15.55
C GLU A 380 1.54 9.66 -16.26
N SER A 381 1.78 8.87 -17.32
CA SER A 381 2.99 8.98 -18.13
C SER A 381 3.10 10.33 -18.83
N LEU A 382 1.98 10.87 -19.35
CA LEU A 382 1.95 12.18 -19.98
C LEU A 382 2.22 13.32 -18.96
N SER A 383 1.61 13.23 -17.77
CA SER A 383 1.83 14.18 -16.67
C SER A 383 3.30 14.20 -16.24
N LEU A 384 3.90 13.02 -16.06
CA LEU A 384 5.32 12.87 -15.75
C LEU A 384 6.22 13.42 -16.86
N PHE A 385 5.88 13.13 -18.11
CA PHE A 385 6.65 13.60 -19.25
C PHE A 385 6.61 15.13 -19.37
N ILE A 386 5.42 15.74 -19.27
CA ILE A 386 5.26 17.21 -19.31
C ILE A 386 6.05 17.87 -18.17
N PHE A 387 5.91 17.36 -16.95
CA PHE A 387 6.65 17.88 -15.81
C PHE A 387 8.18 17.78 -16.05
N GLY A 388 8.65 16.63 -16.52
CA GLY A 388 10.07 16.43 -16.86
C GLY A 388 10.57 17.39 -17.94
N VAL A 389 9.78 17.64 -19.00
CA VAL A 389 10.12 18.61 -20.05
C VAL A 389 10.21 20.02 -19.49
N ILE A 390 9.30 20.41 -18.59
CA ILE A 390 9.35 21.71 -17.92
C ILE A 390 10.65 21.84 -17.11
N MET A 391 10.99 20.84 -16.29
CA MET A 391 12.22 20.84 -15.47
C MET A 391 13.48 20.91 -16.35
N LEU A 392 13.50 20.15 -17.44
CA LEU A 392 14.63 20.16 -18.40
C LEU A 392 14.76 21.51 -19.12
N THR A 393 13.64 22.11 -19.51
CA THR A 393 13.64 23.44 -20.15
C THR A 393 14.16 24.52 -19.21
N LEU A 394 13.74 24.47 -17.94
CA LEU A 394 14.28 25.36 -16.90
C LEU A 394 15.77 25.15 -16.72
N THR A 395 16.25 23.91 -16.69
CA THR A 395 17.68 23.58 -16.61
C THR A 395 18.46 24.20 -17.77
N VAL A 396 17.97 24.01 -19.00
CA VAL A 396 18.65 24.58 -20.20
C VAL A 396 18.69 26.11 -20.14
N ASN A 397 17.61 26.76 -19.71
CA ASN A 397 17.54 28.22 -19.61
C ASN A 397 18.47 28.76 -18.50
N LEU A 398 18.56 28.10 -17.35
CA LEU A 398 19.50 28.46 -16.29
C LEU A 398 20.96 28.35 -16.76
N LEU A 399 21.28 27.25 -17.42
CA LEU A 399 22.63 27.06 -18.01
C LEU A 399 22.96 28.06 -19.13
N ARG A 400 21.95 28.66 -19.78
CA ARG A 400 22.15 29.79 -20.73
C ARG A 400 22.53 31.07 -20.00
N ARG A 401 21.75 31.45 -18.98
CA ARG A 401 21.96 32.71 -18.24
C ARG A 401 23.29 32.74 -17.47
N GLN A 402 23.73 31.63 -16.90
CA GLN A 402 25.02 31.52 -16.21
C GLN A 402 26.24 31.76 -17.15
N ARG A 403 26.02 31.76 -18.47
CA ARG A 403 27.06 32.06 -19.48
C ARG A 403 27.19 33.54 -19.84
N GLU A 404 26.12 34.31 -19.64
CA GLU A 404 26.11 35.76 -20.00
C GLU A 404 26.72 36.60 -18.88
N VAL A 405 26.95 36.01 -17.71
CA VAL A 405 27.46 36.67 -16.50
C VAL A 405 28.93 36.32 -16.22
N GLN A 406 29.52 35.34 -16.92
CA GLN A 406 30.96 34.99 -16.89
C GLN A 406 31.66 35.39 -18.18
#